data_08900deb642bc3e8a47dbf6068e4d6fc
#
_entry.id   08900deb642bc3e8a47dbf6068e4d6fc
#
_cell.length_a   1.000
_cell.length_b   1.000
_cell.length_c   1.000
_cell.angle_alpha   90.00
_cell.angle_beta   90.00
_cell.angle_gamma   90.00
#
_symmetry.space_group_name_H-M   'P 1'
#
loop_
_entity.id
_entity.type
_entity.pdbx_description
1 polymer ?
#
loop_
_entity_poly.entity_id
_entity_poly.type
_entity_poly.pdbx_seq_one_letter_code
_entity_poly.pdbx_strand_id
1 'polypeptide(L)'
;MIRILLTLLPCISLLHGDPKRPNVLFIAVDDLAASLGCYGDPLARTPHIDRLAARGVRFDRAYNQIPLCNPSRASLMTGLRPDQIKVYDLDRHFREEVPDVTTLSQHFLNNGYATSRVGKIYHYNVPASIGTDGFDDAPSWQKRINPKGRDKIDEALVFNAEPHRKISGALSWLAADGTDEEQTDGMIATEAINLLEEHKDEPFFIAAGFFRPHTPYVAPRKYFDLYPLQKMHLPYAPEDDRADIPTAAFAHNNPVPNYSLEEQTCLKALRAYYACVSFVDAQVGRILKSLDELGLAKNTIIVFWSDHGYHLGEHQGIWQKRTLFEEGARAPLIICDPRARGNGQSSARIVEFVDLYPTLVELAGLPQPTTQQLAGRSLVPLLEDPLANWDGEAITQILRPADSRLKKMTMGCSIRTARWRYTEWAEGKAGKELYDHASDPNEFHNLAKDPDQQSKKQMKLLAQKLRTKASGKKPTTPVNPPRL
;
A
#
# COMPACT_ATOMS: atom_id res chain seq x y z
N MET A 1 53.43 5.78 -62.68
CA MET A 1 52.53 4.77 -62.08
C MET A 1 52.56 4.95 -60.57
N ILE A 2 51.56 5.65 -60.02
CA ILE A 2 51.44 5.86 -58.57
C ILE A 2 50.47 4.80 -58.02
N ARG A 3 51.00 3.89 -57.18
CA ARG A 3 50.15 2.92 -56.46
C ARG A 3 49.56 3.56 -55.20
N ILE A 4 48.25 3.74 -55.19
CA ILE A 4 47.50 4.17 -54.01
C ILE A 4 47.24 2.93 -53.14
N LEU A 5 47.80 2.90 -51.92
CA LEU A 5 47.58 1.88 -50.93
C LEU A 5 46.30 2.28 -50.16
N LEU A 6 45.19 1.59 -50.39
CA LEU A 6 43.98 1.73 -49.56
C LEU A 6 44.17 0.92 -48.27
N THR A 7 44.35 1.61 -47.15
CA THR A 7 44.29 0.99 -45.81
C THR A 7 42.83 0.86 -45.40
N LEU A 8 42.33 -0.37 -45.37
CA LEU A 8 41.05 -0.72 -44.71
C LEU A 8 41.23 -0.64 -43.18
N LEU A 9 40.62 0.37 -42.54
CA LEU A 9 40.40 0.37 -41.09
C LEU A 9 39.30 -0.64 -40.75
N PRO A 10 39.52 -1.57 -39.81
CA PRO A 10 38.45 -2.40 -39.34
C PRO A 10 37.49 -1.56 -38.50
N CYS A 11 36.24 -1.50 -38.90
CA CYS A 11 35.14 -0.95 -38.11
C CYS A 11 34.91 -1.89 -36.92
N ILE A 12 35.45 -1.56 -35.75
CA ILE A 12 35.12 -2.23 -34.48
C ILE A 12 33.70 -1.79 -34.13
N SER A 13 32.72 -2.59 -34.52
CA SER A 13 31.37 -2.51 -33.99
C SER A 13 31.45 -2.80 -32.48
N LEU A 14 31.41 -1.77 -31.64
CA LEU A 14 31.12 -1.93 -30.24
C LEU A 14 29.73 -2.56 -30.18
N LEU A 15 29.68 -3.86 -29.91
CA LEU A 15 28.47 -4.56 -29.47
C LEU A 15 28.04 -3.92 -28.17
N HIS A 16 27.22 -2.86 -28.27
CA HIS A 16 26.36 -2.47 -27.17
C HIS A 16 25.37 -3.61 -27.06
N GLY A 17 25.59 -4.52 -26.10
CA GLY A 17 24.56 -5.49 -25.70
C GLY A 17 23.30 -4.71 -25.42
N ASP A 18 22.16 -5.15 -25.92
CA ASP A 18 20.86 -4.58 -25.57
C ASP A 18 20.80 -4.43 -24.06
N PRO A 19 20.40 -3.26 -23.54
CA PRO A 19 20.34 -3.04 -22.10
C PRO A 19 19.45 -4.14 -21.51
N LYS A 20 20.02 -4.95 -20.62
CA LYS A 20 19.32 -6.07 -20.01
C LYS A 20 18.03 -5.53 -19.35
N ARG A 21 16.87 -6.04 -19.75
CA ARG A 21 15.57 -5.64 -19.19
C ARG A 21 15.62 -5.77 -17.67
N PRO A 22 15.17 -4.76 -16.88
CA PRO A 22 15.22 -4.86 -15.43
C PRO A 22 14.19 -5.87 -14.92
N ASN A 23 14.57 -6.64 -13.93
CA ASN A 23 13.66 -7.47 -13.17
C ASN A 23 12.78 -6.61 -12.26
N VAL A 24 11.64 -7.17 -11.82
CA VAL A 24 10.76 -6.56 -10.82
C VAL A 24 10.54 -7.52 -9.65
N LEU A 25 10.86 -7.05 -8.45
CA LEU A 25 10.50 -7.69 -7.19
C LEU A 25 9.43 -6.83 -6.50
N PHE A 26 8.21 -7.35 -6.43
CA PHE A 26 7.02 -6.63 -5.98
C PHE A 26 6.57 -7.17 -4.62
N ILE A 27 6.92 -6.46 -3.53
CA ILE A 27 6.69 -6.90 -2.14
C ILE A 27 5.47 -6.18 -1.59
N ALA A 28 4.39 -6.93 -1.37
CA ALA A 28 3.15 -6.45 -0.78
C ALA A 28 3.02 -6.89 0.68
N VAL A 29 2.57 -5.99 1.56
CA VAL A 29 2.31 -6.29 2.98
C VAL A 29 0.87 -5.90 3.30
N ASP A 30 0.13 -6.77 3.97
CA ASP A 30 -1.30 -6.59 4.23
C ASP A 30 -1.52 -5.84 5.55
N ASP A 31 -2.34 -4.77 5.55
CA ASP A 31 -2.66 -3.98 6.75
C ASP A 31 -1.45 -3.28 7.41
N LEU A 32 -0.40 -2.94 6.68
CA LEU A 32 0.77 -2.29 7.25
C LEU A 32 0.60 -0.77 7.29
N ALA A 33 0.49 -0.22 8.49
CA ALA A 33 0.58 1.22 8.73
C ALA A 33 2.00 1.75 8.46
N ALA A 34 2.18 3.08 8.48
CA ALA A 34 3.50 3.69 8.42
C ALA A 34 4.33 3.49 9.72
N SER A 35 4.03 2.42 10.48
CA SER A 35 4.71 2.02 11.72
C SER A 35 6.02 1.30 11.44
N LEU A 36 6.96 2.03 10.82
CA LEU A 36 8.28 1.56 10.38
C LEU A 36 9.35 2.57 10.83
N GLY A 37 10.55 2.10 11.15
CA GLY A 37 11.68 2.95 11.57
C GLY A 37 12.00 4.02 10.55
N CYS A 38 12.05 3.68 9.26
CA CYS A 38 12.29 4.64 8.18
C CYS A 38 11.17 5.69 8.01
N TYR A 39 9.97 5.48 8.53
CA TYR A 39 8.89 6.47 8.58
C TYR A 39 8.85 7.26 9.90
N GLY A 40 9.84 7.05 10.79
CA GLY A 40 10.00 7.80 12.03
C GLY A 40 9.27 7.19 13.24
N ASP A 41 8.76 5.97 13.15
CA ASP A 41 8.17 5.28 14.29
C ASP A 41 9.26 4.85 15.29
N PRO A 42 9.23 5.36 16.55
CA PRO A 42 10.29 5.09 17.51
C PRO A 42 10.22 3.68 18.11
N LEU A 43 9.09 3.01 18.03
CA LEU A 43 8.87 1.66 18.56
C LEU A 43 9.26 0.58 17.56
N ALA A 44 9.02 0.81 16.28
CA ALA A 44 9.20 -0.18 15.23
C ALA A 44 10.65 -0.72 15.17
N ARG A 45 10.78 -2.03 15.01
CA ARG A 45 12.06 -2.71 14.81
C ARG A 45 12.08 -3.32 13.41
N THR A 46 12.50 -2.49 12.42
CA THR A 46 12.39 -2.80 10.99
C THR A 46 13.71 -2.56 10.23
N PRO A 47 14.84 -3.12 10.69
CA PRO A 47 16.17 -2.80 10.14
C PRO A 47 16.35 -3.19 8.67
N HIS A 48 15.58 -4.15 8.16
CA HIS A 48 15.69 -4.62 6.76
C HIS A 48 14.91 -3.70 5.81
N ILE A 49 13.69 -3.30 6.18
CA ILE A 49 12.90 -2.32 5.43
C ILE A 49 13.58 -0.95 5.49
N ASP A 50 14.15 -0.57 6.64
CA ASP A 50 14.90 0.68 6.79
C ASP A 50 16.12 0.71 5.85
N ARG A 51 16.83 -0.42 5.69
CA ARG A 51 17.93 -0.54 4.69
C ARG A 51 17.44 -0.47 3.27
N LEU A 52 16.26 -1.02 2.97
CA LEU A 52 15.65 -0.89 1.64
C LEU A 52 15.32 0.57 1.35
N ALA A 53 14.75 1.31 2.32
CA ALA A 53 14.49 2.74 2.19
C ALA A 53 15.77 3.55 1.94
N ALA A 54 16.89 3.16 2.56
CA ALA A 54 18.20 3.78 2.33
C ALA A 54 18.81 3.44 0.94
N ARG A 55 18.28 2.46 0.23
CA ARG A 55 18.69 2.05 -1.13
C ARG A 55 17.73 2.53 -2.22
N GLY A 56 16.57 3.05 -1.87
CA GLY A 56 15.52 3.48 -2.80
C GLY A 56 15.00 4.89 -2.47
N VAL A 57 13.92 5.28 -3.11
CA VAL A 57 13.15 6.47 -2.77
C VAL A 57 11.98 6.05 -1.90
N ARG A 58 11.90 6.60 -0.67
CA ARG A 58 10.75 6.46 0.22
C ARG A 58 9.74 7.57 -0.06
N PHE A 59 8.48 7.20 -0.27
CA PHE A 59 7.39 8.16 -0.44
C PHE A 59 6.68 8.37 0.90
N ASP A 60 6.82 9.55 1.48
CA ASP A 60 6.25 9.87 2.80
C ASP A 60 4.72 10.01 2.76
N ARG A 61 4.15 10.27 1.57
CA ARG A 61 2.74 10.58 1.36
C ARG A 61 2.18 9.84 0.14
N ALA A 62 2.13 8.50 0.25
CA ALA A 62 1.52 7.62 -0.73
C ALA A 62 0.13 7.17 -0.27
N TYR A 63 -0.87 7.27 -1.15
CA TYR A 63 -2.29 7.07 -0.80
C TYR A 63 -2.93 5.98 -1.63
N ASN A 64 -3.72 5.14 -0.94
CA ASN A 64 -4.58 4.15 -1.57
C ASN A 64 -5.85 4.80 -2.14
N GLN A 65 -6.53 4.08 -3.04
CA GLN A 65 -7.78 4.54 -3.63
C GLN A 65 -9.00 4.19 -2.77
N ILE A 66 -8.91 3.10 -2.01
CA ILE A 66 -9.89 2.70 -0.99
C ILE A 66 -9.14 2.04 0.17
N PRO A 67 -9.36 2.43 1.44
CA PRO A 67 -8.72 1.81 2.60
C PRO A 67 -9.37 0.45 2.94
N LEU A 68 -9.31 -0.48 1.98
CA LEU A 68 -9.85 -1.83 2.05
C LEU A 68 -9.13 -2.73 1.04
N CYS A 69 -8.72 -3.93 1.46
CA CYS A 69 -7.78 -4.78 0.72
C CYS A 69 -8.19 -5.05 -0.73
N ASN A 70 -9.40 -5.62 -0.99
CA ASN A 70 -9.81 -5.98 -2.35
C ASN A 70 -9.80 -4.79 -3.32
N PRO A 71 -10.54 -3.70 -3.06
CA PRO A 71 -10.62 -2.59 -4.01
C PRO A 71 -9.30 -1.81 -4.15
N SER A 72 -8.48 -1.70 -3.10
CA SER A 72 -7.17 -1.08 -3.19
C SER A 72 -6.24 -1.87 -4.12
N ARG A 73 -6.13 -3.18 -3.89
CA ARG A 73 -5.30 -4.08 -4.70
C ARG A 73 -5.79 -4.16 -6.13
N ALA A 74 -7.11 -4.26 -6.34
CA ALA A 74 -7.70 -4.25 -7.68
C ALA A 74 -7.41 -2.94 -8.43
N SER A 75 -7.53 -1.77 -7.77
CA SER A 75 -7.19 -0.47 -8.36
C SER A 75 -5.72 -0.38 -8.76
N LEU A 76 -4.80 -0.76 -7.87
CA LEU A 76 -3.37 -0.74 -8.15
C LEU A 76 -3.02 -1.67 -9.32
N MET A 77 -3.50 -2.93 -9.27
CA MET A 77 -3.15 -3.95 -10.26
C MET A 77 -3.76 -3.70 -11.63
N THR A 78 -4.91 -3.03 -11.71
CA THR A 78 -5.52 -2.63 -12.99
C THR A 78 -5.08 -1.25 -13.47
N GLY A 79 -4.50 -0.42 -12.59
CA GLY A 79 -4.20 0.99 -12.87
C GLY A 79 -5.45 1.86 -13.06
N LEU A 80 -6.61 1.38 -12.57
CA LEU A 80 -7.91 2.05 -12.70
C LEU A 80 -8.46 2.46 -11.32
N ARG A 81 -9.27 3.51 -11.30
CA ARG A 81 -9.94 3.94 -10.06
C ARG A 81 -11.12 3.04 -9.69
N PRO A 82 -11.51 2.99 -8.42
CA PRO A 82 -12.62 2.15 -7.96
C PRO A 82 -13.92 2.35 -8.73
N ASP A 83 -14.25 3.58 -9.14
CA ASP A 83 -15.44 3.89 -9.93
C ASP A 83 -15.39 3.33 -11.35
N GLN A 84 -14.19 3.09 -11.89
CA GLN A 84 -14.00 2.47 -13.21
C GLN A 84 -14.13 0.94 -13.15
N ILE A 85 -13.64 0.32 -12.05
CA ILE A 85 -13.71 -1.14 -11.84
C ILE A 85 -14.93 -1.57 -11.02
N LYS A 86 -15.66 -0.62 -10.40
CA LYS A 86 -16.84 -0.80 -9.53
C LYS A 86 -16.65 -1.81 -8.40
N VAL A 87 -15.43 -1.91 -7.89
CA VAL A 87 -15.07 -2.74 -6.74
C VAL A 87 -14.95 -1.86 -5.51
N TYR A 88 -15.87 -2.01 -4.55
CA TYR A 88 -15.93 -1.20 -3.32
C TYR A 88 -15.94 -2.04 -2.05
N ASP A 89 -16.00 -3.37 -2.19
CA ASP A 89 -16.14 -4.36 -1.12
C ASP A 89 -15.11 -5.48 -1.22
N LEU A 90 -15.25 -6.50 -0.39
CA LEU A 90 -14.36 -7.66 -0.34
C LEU A 90 -14.84 -8.84 -1.20
N ASP A 91 -16.03 -8.76 -1.77
CA ASP A 91 -16.73 -9.92 -2.34
C ASP A 91 -16.79 -9.91 -3.87
N ARG A 92 -16.58 -8.75 -4.50
CA ARG A 92 -16.62 -8.59 -5.96
C ARG A 92 -15.24 -8.70 -6.60
N HIS A 93 -15.11 -9.55 -7.61
CA HIS A 93 -13.89 -9.61 -8.43
C HIS A 93 -13.94 -8.55 -9.55
N PHE A 94 -12.82 -7.85 -9.79
CA PHE A 94 -12.78 -6.77 -10.80
C PHE A 94 -13.07 -7.25 -12.23
N ARG A 95 -12.77 -8.53 -12.56
CA ARG A 95 -13.06 -9.12 -13.86
C ARG A 95 -14.56 -9.20 -14.18
N GLU A 96 -15.43 -9.11 -13.18
CA GLU A 96 -16.89 -9.08 -13.41
C GLU A 96 -17.31 -7.78 -14.10
N GLU A 97 -16.62 -6.67 -13.85
CA GLU A 97 -16.93 -5.35 -14.42
C GLU A 97 -16.01 -4.96 -15.57
N VAL A 98 -14.75 -5.39 -15.54
CA VAL A 98 -13.73 -5.08 -16.55
C VAL A 98 -13.01 -6.36 -17.01
N PRO A 99 -13.69 -7.27 -17.71
CA PRO A 99 -13.19 -8.61 -18.04
C PRO A 99 -11.90 -8.57 -18.87
N ASP A 100 -11.76 -7.60 -19.77
CA ASP A 100 -10.66 -7.51 -20.73
C ASP A 100 -9.49 -6.66 -20.25
N VAL A 101 -9.54 -6.14 -18.99
CA VAL A 101 -8.46 -5.33 -18.44
C VAL A 101 -7.16 -6.11 -18.39
N THR A 102 -6.05 -5.50 -18.79
CA THR A 102 -4.71 -6.06 -18.61
C THR A 102 -4.14 -5.58 -17.28
N THR A 103 -3.95 -6.49 -16.33
CA THR A 103 -3.36 -6.16 -15.03
C THR A 103 -1.87 -5.85 -15.16
N LEU A 104 -1.28 -5.21 -14.15
CA LEU A 104 0.15 -4.88 -14.12
C LEU A 104 1.01 -6.12 -14.41
N SER A 105 0.84 -7.20 -13.65
CA SER A 105 1.62 -8.43 -13.85
C SER A 105 1.31 -9.12 -15.18
N GLN A 106 0.05 -9.14 -15.62
CA GLN A 106 -0.34 -9.64 -16.94
C GLN A 106 0.33 -8.83 -18.07
N HIS A 107 0.51 -7.52 -17.87
CA HIS A 107 1.21 -6.69 -18.85
C HIS A 107 2.69 -7.08 -18.98
N PHE A 108 3.36 -7.36 -17.86
CA PHE A 108 4.72 -7.89 -17.87
C PHE A 108 4.78 -9.27 -18.54
N LEU A 109 3.83 -10.18 -18.22
CA LEU A 109 3.71 -11.48 -18.88
C LEU A 109 3.57 -11.35 -20.39
N ASN A 110 2.67 -10.49 -20.87
CA ASN A 110 2.44 -10.26 -22.30
C ASN A 110 3.65 -9.66 -23.02
N ASN A 111 4.60 -9.10 -22.26
CA ASN A 111 5.86 -8.54 -22.78
C ASN A 111 7.07 -9.44 -22.50
N GLY A 112 6.85 -10.75 -22.23
CA GLY A 112 7.90 -11.76 -22.18
C GLY A 112 8.70 -11.79 -20.87
N TYR A 113 8.09 -11.41 -19.75
CA TYR A 113 8.64 -11.62 -18.41
C TYR A 113 8.11 -12.93 -17.83
N ALA A 114 8.95 -13.67 -17.11
CA ALA A 114 8.48 -14.72 -16.22
C ALA A 114 7.70 -14.08 -15.06
N THR A 115 6.41 -14.42 -14.92
CA THR A 115 5.55 -13.82 -13.88
C THR A 115 5.12 -14.85 -12.84
N SER A 116 5.49 -14.61 -11.59
CA SER A 116 5.16 -15.51 -10.49
C SER A 116 4.71 -14.74 -9.27
N ARG A 117 3.78 -15.31 -8.49
CA ARG A 117 3.41 -14.78 -7.20
C ARG A 117 3.43 -15.83 -6.11
N VAL A 118 3.73 -15.36 -4.89
CA VAL A 118 3.63 -16.13 -3.66
C VAL A 118 2.79 -15.36 -2.65
N GLY A 119 1.76 -15.97 -2.07
CA GLY A 119 0.92 -15.36 -1.03
C GLY A 119 -0.03 -14.28 -1.55
N LYS A 120 -0.31 -13.27 -0.74
CA LYS A 120 -1.40 -12.30 -0.92
C LYS A 120 -1.04 -11.11 -1.82
N ILE A 121 -1.27 -11.19 -3.11
CA ILE A 121 -1.18 -10.04 -4.04
C ILE A 121 -2.57 -9.46 -4.30
N TYR A 122 -3.54 -10.26 -4.69
CA TYR A 122 -4.96 -9.93 -4.70
C TYR A 122 -5.61 -10.19 -3.33
N HIS A 123 -6.92 -10.11 -3.23
CA HIS A 123 -7.60 -10.26 -1.95
C HIS A 123 -7.70 -11.71 -1.47
N TYR A 124 -7.50 -11.89 -0.17
CA TYR A 124 -7.74 -13.13 0.56
C TYR A 124 -8.53 -12.82 1.83
N ASN A 125 -9.52 -13.65 2.15
CA ASN A 125 -10.17 -13.65 3.46
C ASN A 125 -9.22 -14.25 4.50
N VAL A 126 -8.50 -13.41 5.23
CA VAL A 126 -7.51 -13.84 6.24
C VAL A 126 -8.23 -14.14 7.57
N PRO A 127 -7.95 -15.25 8.24
CA PRO A 127 -7.05 -16.33 7.85
C PRO A 127 -7.71 -17.44 7.00
N ALA A 128 -9.01 -17.33 6.71
CA ALA A 128 -9.79 -18.43 6.12
C ALA A 128 -9.25 -18.93 4.77
N SER A 129 -8.77 -18.00 3.90
CA SER A 129 -8.29 -18.32 2.56
C SER A 129 -6.78 -18.58 2.47
N ILE A 130 -6.04 -18.58 3.60
CA ILE A 130 -4.61 -18.95 3.61
C ILE A 130 -4.45 -20.38 3.10
N GLY A 131 -3.54 -20.60 2.14
CA GLY A 131 -3.33 -21.87 1.48
C GLY A 131 -4.23 -22.14 0.27
N THR A 132 -4.99 -21.14 -0.19
CA THR A 132 -5.85 -21.20 -1.38
C THR A 132 -5.49 -20.09 -2.37
N ASP A 133 -6.13 -20.06 -3.55
CA ASP A 133 -5.94 -18.97 -4.50
C ASP A 133 -6.63 -17.65 -4.06
N GLY A 134 -7.55 -17.67 -3.10
CA GLY A 134 -8.31 -16.46 -2.72
C GLY A 134 -9.06 -15.84 -3.91
N PHE A 135 -9.06 -14.51 -3.98
CA PHE A 135 -9.62 -13.72 -5.11
C PHE A 135 -8.55 -13.38 -6.14
N ASP A 136 -7.66 -14.35 -6.46
CA ASP A 136 -6.56 -14.15 -7.39
C ASP A 136 -7.02 -13.98 -8.84
N ASP A 137 -6.14 -13.40 -9.66
CA ASP A 137 -6.33 -13.23 -11.11
C ASP A 137 -5.42 -14.20 -11.88
N ALA A 138 -5.94 -15.36 -12.23
CA ALA A 138 -5.19 -16.41 -12.91
C ALA A 138 -4.46 -15.92 -14.19
N PRO A 139 -5.05 -15.08 -15.07
CA PRO A 139 -4.38 -14.57 -16.26
C PRO A 139 -3.14 -13.70 -15.99
N SER A 140 -2.97 -13.23 -14.75
CA SER A 140 -1.86 -12.38 -14.33
C SER A 140 -0.54 -13.14 -14.14
N TRP A 141 -0.55 -14.49 -14.03
CA TRP A 141 0.57 -15.28 -13.52
C TRP A 141 0.80 -16.56 -14.30
N GLN A 142 2.06 -16.90 -14.54
CA GLN A 142 2.49 -18.23 -14.98
C GLN A 142 2.54 -19.20 -13.80
N LYS A 143 2.99 -18.72 -12.62
CA LYS A 143 3.11 -19.56 -11.42
C LYS A 143 2.48 -18.88 -10.21
N ARG A 144 1.70 -19.64 -9.45
CA ARG A 144 0.99 -19.17 -8.25
C ARG A 144 1.28 -20.14 -7.11
N ILE A 145 1.80 -19.62 -6.00
CA ILE A 145 2.18 -20.41 -4.83
C ILE A 145 1.40 -19.91 -3.62
N ASN A 146 0.73 -20.82 -2.92
CA ASN A 146 -0.13 -20.53 -1.79
C ASN A 146 0.36 -21.29 -0.54
N PRO A 147 1.37 -20.79 0.17
CA PRO A 147 1.85 -21.42 1.38
C PRO A 147 0.78 -21.43 2.47
N LYS A 148 0.85 -22.47 3.30
CA LYS A 148 0.01 -22.64 4.47
C LYS A 148 0.86 -23.16 5.60
N GLY A 149 1.25 -22.29 6.49
CA GLY A 149 2.13 -22.58 7.60
C GLY A 149 1.40 -22.94 8.89
N ARG A 150 2.20 -23.06 9.93
CA ARG A 150 1.78 -23.41 11.28
C ARG A 150 0.78 -22.41 11.87
N ASP A 151 0.93 -21.13 11.62
CA ASP A 151 0.01 -20.08 12.06
C ASP A 151 -1.44 -20.30 11.60
N LYS A 152 -1.64 -21.00 10.48
CA LYS A 152 -2.96 -21.44 10.03
C LYS A 152 -3.41 -22.75 10.69
N ILE A 153 -2.48 -23.65 10.98
CA ILE A 153 -2.78 -24.94 11.65
C ILE A 153 -3.17 -24.66 13.11
N ASP A 154 -2.45 -23.77 13.77
CA ASP A 154 -2.63 -23.40 15.18
C ASP A 154 -3.71 -22.31 15.37
N GLU A 155 -4.57 -22.05 14.37
CA GLU A 155 -5.61 -20.99 14.40
C GLU A 155 -6.52 -21.07 15.65
N ALA A 156 -6.79 -22.28 16.14
CA ALA A 156 -7.61 -22.48 17.35
C ALA A 156 -6.97 -21.93 18.64
N LEU A 157 -5.65 -21.67 18.64
CA LEU A 157 -4.91 -21.08 19.77
C LEU A 157 -4.94 -19.55 19.77
N VAL A 158 -5.49 -18.93 18.73
CA VAL A 158 -5.57 -17.46 18.63
C VAL A 158 -6.47 -16.90 19.73
N PHE A 159 -5.91 -16.02 20.56
CA PHE A 159 -6.72 -15.25 21.51
C PHE A 159 -7.57 -14.24 20.74
N ASN A 160 -8.86 -14.17 21.06
CA ASN A 160 -9.81 -13.22 20.51
C ASN A 160 -10.35 -12.31 21.61
N ALA A 161 -10.02 -11.02 21.56
CA ALA A 161 -10.51 -10.04 22.54
C ALA A 161 -12.01 -9.76 22.43
N GLU A 162 -12.63 -10.11 21.30
CA GLU A 162 -14.07 -9.93 21.02
C GLU A 162 -14.68 -11.28 20.55
N PRO A 163 -14.95 -12.24 21.47
CA PRO A 163 -15.35 -13.61 21.09
C PRO A 163 -16.65 -13.71 20.26
N HIS A 164 -17.47 -12.65 20.24
CA HIS A 164 -18.67 -12.56 19.41
C HIS A 164 -18.37 -12.15 17.95
N ARG A 165 -17.14 -11.79 17.63
CA ARG A 165 -16.66 -11.44 16.28
C ARG A 165 -15.70 -12.51 15.75
N LYS A 166 -15.58 -12.56 14.41
CA LYS A 166 -14.53 -13.39 13.79
C LYS A 166 -13.15 -12.83 14.14
N ILE A 167 -12.16 -13.72 14.30
CA ILE A 167 -10.76 -13.32 14.59
C ILE A 167 -10.16 -12.38 13.52
N SER A 168 -10.68 -12.39 12.30
CA SER A 168 -10.30 -11.47 11.21
C SER A 168 -10.85 -10.05 11.35
N GLY A 169 -11.84 -9.85 12.20
CA GLY A 169 -12.52 -8.57 12.40
C GLY A 169 -12.45 -8.06 13.83
N ALA A 170 -11.74 -8.77 14.71
CA ALA A 170 -11.53 -8.44 16.11
C ALA A 170 -10.06 -8.13 16.37
N LEU A 171 -9.73 -7.55 17.52
CA LEU A 171 -8.37 -7.55 18.04
C LEU A 171 -8.04 -8.96 18.54
N SER A 172 -7.23 -9.67 17.78
CA SER A 172 -6.91 -11.08 18.01
C SER A 172 -5.44 -11.34 17.71
N TRP A 173 -4.80 -12.21 18.51
CA TRP A 173 -3.36 -12.45 18.36
C TRP A 173 -2.92 -13.82 18.88
N LEU A 174 -1.73 -14.23 18.43
CA LEU A 174 -1.03 -15.42 18.93
C LEU A 174 0.48 -15.19 18.87
N ALA A 175 1.15 -15.31 20.00
CA ALA A 175 2.59 -15.50 20.05
C ALA A 175 2.88 -16.99 19.73
N ALA A 176 3.08 -17.28 18.44
CA ALA A 176 3.19 -18.62 17.92
C ALA A 176 4.49 -19.32 18.36
N ASP A 177 4.41 -20.61 18.54
CA ASP A 177 5.58 -21.48 18.66
C ASP A 177 6.18 -21.78 17.27
N GLY A 178 7.40 -22.31 17.25
CA GLY A 178 8.10 -22.72 16.03
C GLY A 178 9.00 -21.63 15.45
N THR A 179 9.61 -21.94 14.30
CA THR A 179 10.53 -21.05 13.59
C THR A 179 9.80 -20.11 12.64
N ASP A 180 10.54 -19.17 12.04
CA ASP A 180 9.99 -18.28 11.03
C ASP A 180 9.51 -19.06 9.81
N GLU A 181 10.30 -20.04 9.37
CA GLU A 181 10.06 -20.87 8.19
C GLU A 181 8.82 -21.78 8.32
N GLU A 182 8.40 -22.09 9.54
CA GLU A 182 7.19 -22.86 9.80
C GLU A 182 5.90 -22.02 9.68
N GLN A 183 6.03 -20.68 9.74
CA GLN A 183 4.89 -19.76 9.59
C GLN A 183 4.60 -19.46 8.12
N THR A 184 3.35 -19.14 7.79
CA THR A 184 2.95 -18.85 6.40
C THR A 184 3.82 -17.77 5.75
N ASP A 185 4.07 -16.65 6.42
CA ASP A 185 4.87 -15.55 5.86
C ASP A 185 6.36 -15.91 5.74
N GLY A 186 6.87 -16.77 6.61
CA GLY A 186 8.21 -17.34 6.47
C GLY A 186 8.33 -18.27 5.26
N MET A 187 7.30 -19.10 5.01
CA MET A 187 7.20 -19.93 3.80
C MET A 187 7.09 -19.05 2.54
N ILE A 188 6.35 -17.93 2.58
CA ILE A 188 6.28 -16.95 1.47
C ILE A 188 7.69 -16.45 1.12
N ALA A 189 8.48 -16.07 2.11
CA ALA A 189 9.86 -15.64 1.88
C ALA A 189 10.72 -16.75 1.27
N THR A 190 10.59 -17.97 1.75
CA THR A 190 11.32 -19.15 1.22
C THR A 190 10.96 -19.39 -0.25
N GLU A 191 9.68 -19.40 -0.58
CA GLU A 191 9.24 -19.61 -1.96
C GLU A 191 9.60 -18.44 -2.90
N ALA A 192 9.59 -17.20 -2.40
CA ALA A 192 10.08 -16.06 -3.17
C ALA A 192 11.59 -16.19 -3.48
N ILE A 193 12.39 -16.68 -2.54
CA ILE A 193 13.81 -16.98 -2.74
C ILE A 193 13.99 -18.08 -3.78
N ASN A 194 13.21 -19.15 -3.72
CA ASN A 194 13.24 -20.23 -4.72
C ASN A 194 12.91 -19.69 -6.12
N LEU A 195 11.95 -18.77 -6.26
CA LEU A 195 11.61 -18.13 -7.53
C LEU A 195 12.73 -17.23 -8.05
N LEU A 196 13.43 -16.50 -7.17
CA LEU A 196 14.60 -15.69 -7.57
C LEU A 196 15.71 -16.58 -8.16
N GLU A 197 15.97 -17.75 -7.56
CA GLU A 197 16.93 -18.72 -8.05
C GLU A 197 16.48 -19.36 -9.38
N GLU A 198 15.19 -19.72 -9.49
CA GLU A 198 14.58 -20.33 -10.68
C GLU A 198 14.68 -19.41 -11.91
N HIS A 199 14.44 -18.10 -11.73
CA HIS A 199 14.37 -17.12 -12.82
C HIS A 199 15.60 -16.20 -12.93
N LYS A 200 16.71 -16.50 -12.28
CA LYS A 200 17.90 -15.62 -12.23
C LYS A 200 18.49 -15.25 -13.59
N ASP A 201 18.28 -16.07 -14.62
CA ASP A 201 18.87 -15.92 -15.95
C ASP A 201 17.92 -15.30 -16.99
N GLU A 202 16.67 -14.97 -16.61
CA GLU A 202 15.66 -14.36 -17.48
C GLU A 202 14.98 -13.15 -16.82
N PRO A 203 14.37 -12.23 -17.56
CA PRO A 203 13.59 -11.14 -16.99
C PRO A 203 12.38 -11.66 -16.25
N PHE A 204 12.18 -11.23 -14.99
CA PHE A 204 11.07 -11.68 -14.16
C PHE A 204 10.27 -10.53 -13.52
N PHE A 205 9.01 -10.82 -13.23
CA PHE A 205 8.15 -10.09 -12.32
C PHE A 205 7.72 -11.06 -11.21
N ILE A 206 8.42 -11.02 -10.07
CA ILE A 206 8.11 -11.85 -8.91
C ILE A 206 7.42 -11.00 -7.86
N ALA A 207 6.22 -11.45 -7.44
CA ALA A 207 5.43 -10.80 -6.41
C ALA A 207 5.38 -11.67 -5.13
N ALA A 208 5.81 -11.09 -4.01
CA ALA A 208 5.74 -11.69 -2.68
C ALA A 208 4.74 -10.92 -1.81
N GLY A 209 3.65 -11.55 -1.41
CA GLY A 209 2.56 -10.92 -0.65
C GLY A 209 2.40 -11.51 0.74
N PHE A 210 2.80 -10.77 1.77
CA PHE A 210 2.71 -11.15 3.17
C PHE A 210 1.31 -10.90 3.72
N PHE A 211 0.86 -11.79 4.61
CA PHE A 211 -0.44 -11.69 5.28
C PHE A 211 -0.38 -10.82 6.54
N ARG A 212 0.75 -10.81 7.25
CA ARG A 212 0.90 -10.00 8.46
C ARG A 212 1.34 -8.59 8.09
N PRO A 213 0.92 -7.59 8.90
CA PRO A 213 0.23 -7.66 10.20
C PRO A 213 -1.32 -7.70 10.15
N HIS A 214 -1.99 -8.18 9.10
CA HIS A 214 -3.46 -8.37 9.15
C HIS A 214 -3.88 -9.28 10.32
N THR A 215 -5.00 -8.97 10.96
CA THR A 215 -5.58 -9.80 12.02
C THR A 215 -5.95 -11.21 11.54
N PRO A 216 -5.77 -12.24 12.37
CA PRO A 216 -5.15 -12.24 13.70
C PRO A 216 -3.67 -11.89 13.62
N TYR A 217 -3.14 -11.13 14.58
CA TYR A 217 -1.72 -10.79 14.66
C TYR A 217 -0.94 -12.02 15.15
N VAL A 218 -0.34 -12.76 14.23
CA VAL A 218 0.40 -14.00 14.55
C VAL A 218 1.85 -13.85 14.12
N ALA A 219 2.76 -14.00 15.06
CA ALA A 219 4.19 -14.01 14.83
C ALA A 219 4.89 -14.96 15.82
N PRO A 220 6.06 -15.52 15.50
CA PRO A 220 6.86 -16.26 16.45
C PRO A 220 7.14 -15.47 17.73
N ARG A 221 7.10 -16.16 18.88
CA ARG A 221 7.23 -15.56 20.23
C ARG A 221 8.40 -14.60 20.36
N LYS A 222 9.56 -14.90 19.76
CA LYS A 222 10.75 -14.04 19.78
C LYS A 222 10.51 -12.59 19.34
N TYR A 223 9.53 -12.35 18.45
CA TYR A 223 9.19 -10.99 18.01
C TYR A 223 8.34 -10.24 19.05
N PHE A 224 7.51 -10.95 19.83
CA PHE A 224 6.81 -10.35 20.96
C PHE A 224 7.79 -9.90 22.06
N ASP A 225 8.90 -10.61 22.24
CA ASP A 225 9.93 -10.28 23.25
C ASP A 225 10.68 -8.98 22.94
N LEU A 226 10.66 -8.52 21.68
CA LEU A 226 11.19 -7.21 21.29
C LEU A 226 10.40 -6.02 21.87
N TYR A 227 9.14 -6.26 22.28
CA TYR A 227 8.18 -5.25 22.68
C TYR A 227 7.66 -5.47 24.10
N PRO A 228 8.42 -5.08 25.15
CA PRO A 228 7.92 -5.14 26.53
C PRO A 228 6.66 -4.32 26.71
N LEU A 229 5.60 -4.91 27.30
CA LEU A 229 4.28 -4.28 27.40
C LEU A 229 4.32 -2.91 28.12
N GLN A 230 5.24 -2.75 29.06
CA GLN A 230 5.47 -1.51 29.82
C GLN A 230 5.98 -0.34 28.96
N LYS A 231 6.46 -0.61 27.75
CA LYS A 231 6.93 0.40 26.80
C LYS A 231 5.90 0.70 25.70
N MET A 232 4.77 0.00 25.71
CA MET A 232 3.69 0.23 24.75
C MET A 232 2.78 1.35 25.25
N HIS A 233 2.39 2.25 24.36
CA HIS A 233 1.48 3.35 24.65
C HIS A 233 0.50 3.48 23.48
N LEU A 234 -0.79 3.67 23.79
CA LEU A 234 -1.75 4.02 22.76
C LEU A 234 -1.47 5.41 22.19
N PRO A 235 -1.81 5.66 20.93
CA PRO A 235 -1.68 6.98 20.33
C PRO A 235 -2.43 8.04 21.15
N TYR A 236 -1.85 9.24 21.22
CA TYR A 236 -2.51 10.38 21.83
C TYR A 236 -3.66 10.88 20.95
N ALA A 237 -4.76 11.23 21.56
CA ALA A 237 -5.82 12.05 20.96
C ALA A 237 -6.39 12.98 22.02
N PRO A 238 -6.82 14.22 21.68
CA PRO A 238 -7.53 15.12 22.60
C PRO A 238 -8.83 14.49 23.11
N GLU A 239 -9.30 14.91 24.30
CA GLU A 239 -10.55 14.39 24.87
C GLU A 239 -11.79 14.70 24.01
N ASP A 240 -11.75 15.79 23.27
CA ASP A 240 -12.84 16.29 22.40
C ASP A 240 -12.65 15.95 20.91
N ASP A 241 -11.60 15.20 20.54
CA ASP A 241 -11.26 14.85 19.16
C ASP A 241 -12.46 14.34 18.34
N ARG A 242 -13.32 13.50 18.95
CA ARG A 242 -14.49 12.94 18.25
C ARG A 242 -15.71 13.88 18.19
N ALA A 243 -15.66 15.05 18.84
CA ALA A 243 -16.82 15.91 19.02
C ALA A 243 -17.21 16.69 17.74
N ASP A 244 -16.27 16.96 16.86
CA ASP A 244 -16.49 17.70 15.62
C ASP A 244 -16.48 16.81 14.36
N ILE A 245 -16.13 15.54 14.51
CA ILE A 245 -16.07 14.56 13.42
C ILE A 245 -17.49 14.06 13.07
N PRO A 246 -17.91 14.05 11.80
CA PRO A 246 -19.21 13.49 11.41
C PRO A 246 -19.30 11.98 11.74
N THR A 247 -20.44 11.50 12.19
CA THR A 247 -20.64 10.07 12.49
C THR A 247 -20.28 9.16 11.29
N ALA A 248 -20.52 9.64 10.08
CA ALA A 248 -20.14 8.92 8.86
C ALA A 248 -18.62 8.75 8.68
N ALA A 249 -17.78 9.53 9.35
CA ALA A 249 -16.32 9.43 9.25
C ALA A 249 -15.76 8.23 10.03
N PHE A 250 -16.42 7.81 11.09
CA PHE A 250 -15.99 6.63 11.85
C PHE A 250 -16.29 5.35 11.08
N ALA A 251 -15.37 4.40 11.10
CA ALA A 251 -15.64 3.10 10.50
C ALA A 251 -16.82 2.40 11.20
N HIS A 252 -17.72 1.82 10.43
CA HIS A 252 -18.91 1.16 10.95
C HIS A 252 -18.61 -0.02 11.90
N ASN A 253 -17.39 -0.56 11.84
CA ASN A 253 -16.90 -1.58 12.76
C ASN A 253 -16.23 -1.01 14.02
N ASN A 254 -16.12 0.32 14.14
CA ASN A 254 -15.60 1.04 15.31
C ASN A 254 -16.69 1.95 15.92
N PRO A 255 -17.85 1.40 16.34
CA PRO A 255 -18.97 2.23 16.82
C PRO A 255 -18.65 2.92 18.17
N VAL A 256 -17.72 2.37 18.92
CA VAL A 256 -17.27 2.88 20.22
C VAL A 256 -15.73 2.85 20.32
N PRO A 257 -15.14 3.74 21.12
CA PRO A 257 -13.70 3.75 21.38
C PRO A 257 -13.17 2.37 21.81
N ASN A 258 -12.06 1.93 21.22
CA ASN A 258 -11.36 0.69 21.56
C ASN A 258 -12.27 -0.56 21.61
N TYR A 259 -13.38 -0.58 20.88
CA TYR A 259 -14.40 -1.65 20.96
C TYR A 259 -14.94 -1.88 22.39
N SER A 260 -14.86 -0.89 23.28
CA SER A 260 -15.12 -0.99 24.72
C SER A 260 -14.17 -1.94 25.47
N LEU A 261 -13.01 -2.23 24.90
CA LEU A 261 -11.99 -3.05 25.55
C LEU A 261 -11.18 -2.23 26.56
N GLU A 262 -10.66 -2.90 27.56
CA GLU A 262 -9.73 -2.30 28.53
C GLU A 262 -8.41 -1.94 27.85
N GLU A 263 -7.78 -0.86 28.32
CA GLU A 263 -6.50 -0.35 27.81
C GLU A 263 -5.43 -1.44 27.73
N GLN A 264 -5.30 -2.28 28.77
CA GLN A 264 -4.34 -3.39 28.81
C GLN A 264 -4.55 -4.39 27.66
N THR A 265 -5.77 -4.62 27.25
CA THR A 265 -6.10 -5.48 26.10
C THR A 265 -5.68 -4.82 24.80
N CYS A 266 -5.93 -3.51 24.65
CA CYS A 266 -5.47 -2.72 23.50
C CYS A 266 -3.94 -2.67 23.40
N LEU A 267 -3.22 -2.49 24.52
CA LEU A 267 -1.76 -2.53 24.55
C LEU A 267 -1.18 -3.90 24.15
N LYS A 268 -1.84 -4.99 24.54
CA LYS A 268 -1.46 -6.35 24.09
C LYS A 268 -1.68 -6.54 22.59
N ALA A 269 -2.77 -6.03 22.03
CA ALA A 269 -3.03 -6.04 20.59
C ALA A 269 -2.00 -5.19 19.83
N LEU A 270 -1.67 -4.01 20.34
CA LEU A 270 -0.64 -3.13 19.79
C LEU A 270 0.74 -3.81 19.78
N ARG A 271 1.13 -4.43 20.91
CA ARG A 271 2.33 -5.26 21.01
C ARG A 271 2.38 -6.34 19.92
N ALA A 272 1.27 -7.05 19.74
CA ALA A 272 1.15 -8.13 18.76
C ALA A 272 1.27 -7.62 17.32
N TYR A 273 0.72 -6.44 17.03
CA TYR A 273 0.88 -5.79 15.73
C TYR A 273 2.34 -5.49 15.43
N TYR A 274 3.08 -4.84 16.34
CA TYR A 274 4.51 -4.55 16.16
C TYR A 274 5.36 -5.83 16.08
N ALA A 275 5.00 -6.89 16.80
CA ALA A 275 5.65 -8.19 16.67
C ALA A 275 5.50 -8.74 15.24
N CYS A 276 4.30 -8.63 14.64
CA CYS A 276 4.07 -9.00 13.25
C CYS A 276 4.86 -8.13 12.26
N VAL A 277 4.95 -6.81 12.51
CA VAL A 277 5.75 -5.90 11.68
C VAL A 277 7.21 -6.32 11.66
N SER A 278 7.81 -6.62 12.83
CA SER A 278 9.20 -7.09 12.91
C SER A 278 9.39 -8.48 12.30
N PHE A 279 8.40 -9.36 12.40
CA PHE A 279 8.43 -10.66 11.74
C PHE A 279 8.46 -10.51 10.21
N VAL A 280 7.60 -9.67 9.65
CA VAL A 280 7.60 -9.40 8.20
C VAL A 280 8.89 -8.72 7.77
N ASP A 281 9.41 -7.76 8.53
CA ASP A 281 10.72 -7.13 8.26
C ASP A 281 11.83 -8.17 8.11
N ALA A 282 11.88 -9.16 9.01
CA ALA A 282 12.87 -10.24 8.94
C ALA A 282 12.69 -11.08 7.66
N GLN A 283 11.44 -11.36 7.23
CA GLN A 283 11.17 -12.11 6.01
C GLN A 283 11.55 -11.32 4.75
N VAL A 284 11.25 -10.01 4.71
CA VAL A 284 11.74 -9.09 3.67
C VAL A 284 13.26 -9.11 3.62
N GLY A 285 13.92 -9.08 4.79
CA GLY A 285 15.37 -9.18 4.90
C GLY A 285 15.95 -10.44 4.28
N ARG A 286 15.29 -11.60 4.43
CA ARG A 286 15.71 -12.88 3.80
C ARG A 286 15.66 -12.77 2.27
N ILE A 287 14.58 -12.23 1.71
CA ILE A 287 14.43 -12.07 0.25
C ILE A 287 15.49 -11.11 -0.29
N LEU A 288 15.68 -9.94 0.35
CA LEU A 288 16.66 -8.95 -0.09
C LEU A 288 18.11 -9.49 -0.03
N LYS A 289 18.43 -10.27 1.01
CA LYS A 289 19.72 -10.92 1.14
C LYS A 289 19.97 -11.90 -0.01
N SER A 290 19.00 -12.75 -0.34
CA SER A 290 19.09 -13.68 -1.47
C SER A 290 19.25 -12.95 -2.79
N LEU A 291 18.50 -11.86 -3.01
CA LEU A 291 18.64 -11.02 -4.21
C LEU A 291 20.06 -10.46 -4.37
N ASP A 292 20.69 -10.04 -3.27
CA ASP A 292 22.07 -9.53 -3.24
C ASP A 292 23.07 -10.68 -3.50
N GLU A 293 22.91 -11.85 -2.87
CA GLU A 293 23.77 -13.03 -3.01
C GLU A 293 23.76 -13.63 -4.43
N LEU A 294 22.59 -13.57 -5.10
CA LEU A 294 22.43 -13.99 -6.49
C LEU A 294 22.96 -12.95 -7.50
N GLY A 295 23.42 -11.78 -7.02
CA GLY A 295 23.91 -10.69 -7.87
C GLY A 295 22.82 -9.99 -8.68
N LEU A 296 21.53 -10.23 -8.38
CA LEU A 296 20.38 -9.72 -9.12
C LEU A 296 20.02 -8.27 -8.77
N ALA A 297 20.42 -7.79 -7.60
CA ALA A 297 20.02 -6.47 -7.08
C ALA A 297 20.40 -5.30 -8.02
N LYS A 298 21.48 -5.41 -8.79
CA LYS A 298 21.93 -4.37 -9.73
C LYS A 298 21.03 -4.20 -10.95
N ASN A 299 20.15 -5.16 -11.22
CA ASN A 299 19.22 -5.15 -12.35
C ASN A 299 17.77 -5.43 -11.92
N THR A 300 17.42 -5.18 -10.67
CA THR A 300 16.08 -5.44 -10.15
C THR A 300 15.48 -4.18 -9.56
N ILE A 301 14.31 -3.80 -10.06
CA ILE A 301 13.44 -2.78 -9.46
C ILE A 301 12.70 -3.45 -8.30
N ILE A 302 12.83 -2.89 -7.10
CA ILE A 302 12.12 -3.38 -5.92
C ILE A 302 11.02 -2.38 -5.56
N VAL A 303 9.78 -2.85 -5.46
CA VAL A 303 8.66 -2.09 -4.94
C VAL A 303 8.20 -2.73 -3.65
N PHE A 304 8.28 -1.99 -2.55
CA PHE A 304 7.74 -2.36 -1.24
C PHE A 304 6.53 -1.46 -0.94
N TRP A 305 5.37 -2.07 -0.65
CA TRP A 305 4.13 -1.33 -0.43
C TRP A 305 3.16 -2.06 0.49
N SER A 306 2.27 -1.30 1.14
CA SER A 306 1.09 -1.83 1.81
C SER A 306 -0.16 -1.51 0.99
N ASP A 307 -1.19 -2.33 1.10
CA ASP A 307 -2.43 -2.12 0.32
C ASP A 307 -3.25 -0.91 0.80
N HIS A 308 -3.19 -0.57 2.07
CA HIS A 308 -3.76 0.62 2.69
C HIS A 308 -3.07 0.88 4.04
N GLY A 309 -3.41 1.98 4.67
CA GLY A 309 -3.00 2.28 6.01
C GLY A 309 -3.81 1.53 7.08
N TYR A 310 -3.52 1.79 8.36
CA TYR A 310 -4.12 1.06 9.46
C TYR A 310 -4.11 1.88 10.75
N HIS A 311 -5.22 1.88 11.49
CA HIS A 311 -5.33 2.51 12.80
C HIS A 311 -4.91 1.55 13.91
N LEU A 312 -4.23 2.12 14.89
CA LEU A 312 -3.69 1.42 16.07
C LEU A 312 -4.20 2.02 17.39
N GLY A 313 -5.37 2.68 17.35
CA GLY A 313 -5.98 3.34 18.49
C GLY A 313 -6.07 4.86 18.38
N GLU A 314 -5.69 5.44 17.22
CA GLU A 314 -5.84 6.87 16.95
C GLU A 314 -7.29 7.32 17.04
N HIS A 315 -7.53 8.63 17.09
CA HIS A 315 -8.87 9.23 17.20
C HIS A 315 -9.71 8.63 18.35
N GLN A 316 -9.09 8.56 19.54
CA GLN A 316 -9.72 7.97 20.74
C GLN A 316 -10.17 6.52 20.52
N GLY A 317 -9.34 5.69 19.94
CA GLY A 317 -9.53 4.24 19.86
C GLY A 317 -10.21 3.77 18.58
N ILE A 318 -9.91 4.37 17.43
CA ILE A 318 -10.17 3.75 16.14
C ILE A 318 -9.12 2.65 15.90
N TRP A 319 -9.55 1.50 15.46
CA TRP A 319 -8.69 0.37 15.10
C TRP A 319 -8.96 -0.11 13.67
N GLN A 320 -7.94 -0.74 13.07
CA GLN A 320 -8.03 -1.32 11.74
C GLN A 320 -8.12 -0.25 10.64
N LYS A 321 -8.96 -0.43 9.65
CA LYS A 321 -9.08 0.34 8.41
C LYS A 321 -10.51 0.80 8.18
N ARG A 322 -10.82 1.23 6.97
CA ARG A 322 -12.13 1.68 6.49
C ARG A 322 -12.49 3.10 6.93
N THR A 323 -11.50 3.95 7.16
CA THR A 323 -11.66 5.39 7.39
C THR A 323 -10.97 6.18 6.28
N LEU A 324 -11.28 7.47 6.16
CA LEU A 324 -10.63 8.38 5.22
C LEU A 324 -9.62 9.31 5.90
N PHE A 325 -9.30 9.07 7.19
CA PHE A 325 -8.21 9.72 7.91
C PHE A 325 -6.85 9.34 7.35
N GLU A 326 -5.83 10.10 7.72
CA GLU A 326 -4.46 9.89 7.25
C GLU A 326 -4.00 8.44 7.51
N GLU A 327 -4.31 7.86 8.67
CA GLU A 327 -3.92 6.51 9.08
C GLU A 327 -4.54 5.41 8.18
N GLY A 328 -5.75 5.60 7.70
CA GLY A 328 -6.41 4.65 6.80
C GLY A 328 -6.04 4.85 5.34
N ALA A 329 -5.85 6.11 4.93
CA ALA A 329 -5.64 6.48 3.54
C ALA A 329 -4.18 6.42 3.09
N ARG A 330 -3.22 6.75 3.98
CA ARG A 330 -1.78 6.72 3.71
C ARG A 330 -1.19 5.36 4.06
N ALA A 331 -0.29 4.87 3.20
CA ALA A 331 0.42 3.62 3.48
C ALA A 331 1.87 3.67 2.98
N PRO A 332 2.76 2.81 3.51
CA PRO A 332 4.15 2.75 3.09
C PRO A 332 4.31 2.47 1.60
N LEU A 333 5.26 3.19 0.97
CA LEU A 333 5.72 2.95 -0.39
C LEU A 333 7.21 3.28 -0.50
N ILE A 334 7.99 2.28 -0.91
CA ILE A 334 9.41 2.44 -1.22
C ILE A 334 9.65 1.85 -2.61
N ILE A 335 10.31 2.60 -3.48
CA ILE A 335 10.73 2.13 -4.81
C ILE A 335 12.24 2.23 -4.88
N CYS A 336 12.90 1.10 -5.13
CA CYS A 336 14.33 1.03 -5.33
C CYS A 336 14.62 0.59 -6.78
N ASP A 337 14.96 1.54 -7.63
CA ASP A 337 15.55 1.27 -8.93
C ASP A 337 17.05 1.56 -8.82
N PRO A 338 17.95 0.59 -9.06
CA PRO A 338 19.40 0.81 -8.91
C PRO A 338 19.93 1.91 -9.84
N ARG A 339 19.17 2.33 -10.84
CA ARG A 339 19.54 3.37 -11.81
C ARG A 339 19.09 4.77 -11.38
N ALA A 340 18.15 4.87 -10.43
CA ALA A 340 17.55 6.13 -10.03
C ALA A 340 18.50 7.02 -9.21
N ARG A 341 18.57 8.30 -9.53
CA ARG A 341 19.45 9.26 -8.85
C ARG A 341 18.93 9.69 -7.48
N GLY A 342 17.62 9.57 -7.23
CA GLY A 342 16.99 9.90 -5.97
C GLY A 342 17.15 8.85 -4.86
N ASN A 343 17.82 7.73 -5.14
CA ASN A 343 18.01 6.67 -4.15
C ASN A 343 18.66 7.18 -2.86
N GLY A 344 18.18 6.66 -1.72
CA GLY A 344 18.61 7.08 -0.38
C GLY A 344 17.91 8.33 0.14
N GLN A 345 16.97 8.89 -0.60
CA GLN A 345 16.21 10.08 -0.22
C GLN A 345 14.72 9.76 0.01
N SER A 346 13.99 10.73 0.54
CA SER A 346 12.52 10.65 0.65
C SER A 346 11.83 11.76 -0.14
N SER A 347 10.63 11.45 -0.62
CA SER A 347 9.75 12.42 -1.27
C SER A 347 8.51 12.68 -0.42
N ALA A 348 8.30 13.93 -0.04
CA ALA A 348 7.07 14.39 0.61
C ALA A 348 5.97 14.77 -0.40
N ARG A 349 6.12 14.43 -1.67
CA ARG A 349 5.12 14.68 -2.72
C ARG A 349 3.94 13.73 -2.55
N ILE A 350 2.74 14.23 -2.84
CA ILE A 350 1.52 13.41 -2.80
C ILE A 350 1.50 12.50 -4.02
N VAL A 351 1.47 11.19 -3.80
CA VAL A 351 1.39 10.16 -4.83
C VAL A 351 0.28 9.17 -4.53
N GLU A 352 -0.20 8.46 -5.55
CA GLU A 352 -1.27 7.48 -5.43
C GLU A 352 -0.78 6.08 -5.83
N PHE A 353 -1.39 5.02 -5.31
CA PHE A 353 -1.00 3.66 -5.70
C PHE A 353 -1.31 3.31 -7.15
N VAL A 354 -2.30 3.95 -7.78
CA VAL A 354 -2.54 3.82 -9.22
C VAL A 354 -1.38 4.35 -10.08
N ASP A 355 -0.45 5.13 -9.50
CA ASP A 355 0.76 5.63 -10.15
C ASP A 355 1.80 4.52 -10.36
N LEU A 356 1.71 3.40 -9.61
CA LEU A 356 2.68 2.30 -9.69
C LEU A 356 2.67 1.60 -11.05
N TYR A 357 1.50 1.38 -11.64
CA TYR A 357 1.41 0.72 -12.94
C TYR A 357 2.15 1.51 -14.02
N PRO A 358 1.82 2.79 -14.32
CA PRO A 358 2.56 3.56 -15.33
C PRO A 358 4.04 3.74 -14.98
N THR A 359 4.40 3.79 -13.69
CA THR A 359 5.80 3.87 -13.24
C THR A 359 6.59 2.62 -13.64
N LEU A 360 6.09 1.43 -13.34
CA LEU A 360 6.79 0.19 -13.64
C LEU A 360 6.85 -0.09 -15.14
N VAL A 361 5.81 0.29 -15.90
CA VAL A 361 5.82 0.23 -17.37
C VAL A 361 6.94 1.10 -17.94
N GLU A 362 7.08 2.34 -17.47
CA GLU A 362 8.14 3.26 -17.92
C GLU A 362 9.53 2.77 -17.51
N LEU A 363 9.73 2.36 -16.25
CA LEU A 363 11.02 1.86 -15.75
C LEU A 363 11.50 0.61 -16.49
N ALA A 364 10.56 -0.26 -16.90
CA ALA A 364 10.86 -1.47 -17.66
C ALA A 364 10.96 -1.22 -19.18
N GLY A 365 10.71 0.01 -19.64
CA GLY A 365 10.73 0.35 -21.08
C GLY A 365 9.64 -0.39 -21.89
N LEU A 366 8.50 -0.72 -21.24
CA LEU A 366 7.41 -1.44 -21.90
C LEU A 366 6.46 -0.47 -22.60
N PRO A 367 5.74 -0.92 -23.67
CA PRO A 367 4.70 -0.12 -24.28
C PRO A 367 3.54 0.10 -23.28
N GLN A 368 2.75 1.16 -23.48
CA GLN A 368 1.54 1.37 -22.68
C GLN A 368 0.51 0.25 -22.95
N PRO A 369 -0.28 -0.18 -21.94
CA PRO A 369 -1.35 -1.13 -22.17
C PRO A 369 -2.40 -0.54 -23.14
N THR A 370 -2.92 -1.38 -24.02
CA THR A 370 -3.90 -0.96 -25.05
C THR A 370 -5.35 -1.23 -24.65
N THR A 371 -5.57 -2.01 -23.61
CA THR A 371 -6.90 -2.41 -23.14
C THR A 371 -7.58 -1.37 -22.27
N GLN A 372 -6.81 -0.49 -21.60
CA GLN A 372 -7.34 0.58 -20.75
C GLN A 372 -6.40 1.80 -20.75
N GLN A 373 -6.99 2.96 -20.41
CA GLN A 373 -6.22 4.15 -20.09
C GLN A 373 -5.93 4.16 -18.59
N LEU A 374 -4.64 4.14 -18.22
CA LEU A 374 -4.22 4.19 -16.83
C LEU A 374 -4.62 5.52 -16.17
N ALA A 375 -5.14 5.43 -14.94
CA ALA A 375 -5.61 6.59 -14.17
C ALA A 375 -4.45 7.33 -13.46
N GLY A 376 -3.36 6.62 -13.19
CA GLY A 376 -2.17 7.15 -12.55
C GLY A 376 -1.21 7.85 -13.51
N ARG A 377 -0.14 8.39 -12.96
CA ARG A 377 0.99 8.98 -13.70
C ARG A 377 2.30 8.39 -13.19
N SER A 378 3.32 8.36 -14.04
CA SER A 378 4.62 7.80 -13.68
C SER A 378 5.31 8.61 -12.58
N LEU A 379 5.89 7.90 -11.61
CA LEU A 379 6.70 8.44 -10.51
C LEU A 379 8.19 8.58 -10.89
N VAL A 380 8.59 8.22 -12.10
CA VAL A 380 9.99 8.32 -12.56
C VAL A 380 10.59 9.70 -12.31
N PRO A 381 9.90 10.84 -12.54
CA PRO A 381 10.45 12.14 -12.19
C PRO A 381 10.83 12.30 -10.71
N LEU A 382 10.06 11.66 -9.79
CA LEU A 382 10.35 11.68 -8.35
C LEU A 382 11.40 10.64 -7.95
N LEU A 383 11.62 9.59 -8.73
CA LEU A 383 12.74 8.67 -8.53
C LEU A 383 14.06 9.32 -8.96
N GLU A 384 14.04 10.20 -9.96
CA GLU A 384 15.20 10.96 -10.41
C GLU A 384 15.52 12.16 -9.49
N ASP A 385 14.49 12.88 -9.07
CA ASP A 385 14.57 14.01 -8.14
C ASP A 385 13.37 13.99 -7.17
N PRO A 386 13.53 13.47 -5.94
CA PRO A 386 12.46 13.42 -4.94
C PRO A 386 11.86 14.79 -4.57
N LEU A 387 12.56 15.87 -4.87
CA LEU A 387 12.11 17.25 -4.63
C LEU A 387 11.54 17.93 -5.88
N ALA A 388 11.50 17.26 -7.03
CA ALA A 388 10.99 17.80 -8.29
C ALA A 388 9.64 18.51 -8.12
N ASN A 389 9.34 19.47 -8.99
CA ASN A 389 8.04 20.12 -8.99
C ASN A 389 6.94 19.08 -9.32
N TRP A 390 5.98 18.94 -8.41
CA TRP A 390 4.95 17.93 -8.47
C TRP A 390 3.65 18.43 -7.84
N ASP A 391 2.62 18.61 -8.64
CA ASP A 391 1.29 19.07 -8.22
C ASP A 391 0.38 17.87 -7.86
N GLY A 392 0.86 16.98 -7.01
CA GLY A 392 0.14 15.77 -6.59
C GLY A 392 -1.09 16.07 -5.74
N GLU A 393 -2.14 15.34 -6.04
CA GLU A 393 -3.35 15.25 -5.22
C GLU A 393 -3.81 13.80 -5.23
N ALA A 394 -4.17 13.26 -4.06
CA ALA A 394 -4.66 11.90 -3.93
C ALA A 394 -6.17 11.88 -3.68
N ILE A 395 -6.86 10.93 -4.31
CA ILE A 395 -8.28 10.68 -4.11
C ILE A 395 -8.44 9.30 -3.46
N THR A 396 -8.99 9.31 -2.25
CA THR A 396 -9.37 8.10 -1.52
C THR A 396 -10.87 8.09 -1.29
N GLN A 397 -11.52 6.96 -1.51
CA GLN A 397 -12.96 6.83 -1.33
C GLN A 397 -13.30 5.55 -0.56
N ILE A 398 -14.49 5.49 0.04
CA ILE A 398 -15.00 4.28 0.67
C ILE A 398 -16.53 4.21 0.60
N LEU A 399 -17.05 3.05 0.22
CA LEU A 399 -18.48 2.74 0.30
C LEU A 399 -18.73 1.82 1.49
N ARG A 400 -19.48 2.29 2.49
CA ARG A 400 -19.78 1.53 3.70
C ARG A 400 -21.04 2.05 4.40
N PRO A 401 -21.64 1.33 5.35
CA PRO A 401 -22.68 1.89 6.19
C PRO A 401 -22.16 3.13 6.94
N ALA A 402 -22.96 4.19 6.97
CA ALA A 402 -22.64 5.41 7.72
C ALA A 402 -22.68 5.20 9.25
N ASP A 403 -23.47 4.24 9.69
CA ASP A 403 -23.65 3.86 11.09
C ASP A 403 -23.84 2.34 11.15
N SER A 404 -23.30 1.69 12.17
CA SER A 404 -23.44 0.24 12.39
C SER A 404 -24.90 -0.24 12.50
N ARG A 405 -25.80 0.66 12.91
CA ARG A 405 -27.24 0.41 13.04
C ARG A 405 -28.03 0.66 11.77
N LEU A 406 -27.48 1.44 10.84
CA LEU A 406 -28.12 1.82 9.59
C LEU A 406 -27.53 0.99 8.44
N LYS A 407 -28.34 0.18 7.78
CA LYS A 407 -27.92 -0.62 6.59
C LYS A 407 -27.69 0.25 5.34
N LYS A 408 -27.94 1.57 5.40
CA LYS A 408 -27.80 2.47 4.27
C LYS A 408 -26.32 2.68 3.96
N MET A 409 -25.92 2.25 2.76
CA MET A 409 -24.57 2.49 2.25
C MET A 409 -24.35 3.97 1.98
N THR A 410 -23.20 4.47 2.36
CA THR A 410 -22.78 5.86 2.22
C THR A 410 -21.40 5.92 1.57
N MET A 411 -21.29 6.65 0.48
CA MET A 411 -20.01 6.94 -0.15
C MET A 411 -19.33 8.10 0.58
N GLY A 412 -18.10 7.87 1.03
CA GLY A 412 -17.16 8.90 1.43
C GLY A 412 -16.11 9.10 0.36
N CYS A 413 -15.77 10.35 0.06
CA CYS A 413 -14.71 10.70 -0.87
C CYS A 413 -13.82 11.78 -0.27
N SER A 414 -12.52 11.56 -0.27
CA SER A 414 -11.51 12.46 0.27
C SER A 414 -10.52 12.89 -0.80
N ILE A 415 -10.14 14.18 -0.79
CA ILE A 415 -9.01 14.70 -1.55
C ILE A 415 -7.91 15.17 -0.59
N ARG A 416 -6.69 14.68 -0.81
CA ARG A 416 -5.47 15.06 -0.09
C ARG A 416 -4.57 15.86 -1.01
N THR A 417 -4.25 17.09 -0.62
CA THR A 417 -3.25 17.97 -1.28
C THR A 417 -2.02 18.12 -0.38
N ALA A 418 -1.02 18.87 -0.80
CA ALA A 418 0.18 19.07 0.03
C ALA A 418 -0.12 19.60 1.44
N ARG A 419 -1.16 20.44 1.60
CA ARG A 419 -1.55 21.06 2.86
C ARG A 419 -2.88 20.58 3.40
N TRP A 420 -3.88 20.32 2.56
CA TRP A 420 -5.25 20.15 2.97
C TRP A 420 -5.74 18.71 2.73
N ARG A 421 -6.56 18.20 3.66
CA ARG A 421 -7.48 17.09 3.39
C ARG A 421 -8.91 17.62 3.47
N TYR A 422 -9.71 17.26 2.47
CA TYR A 422 -11.14 17.55 2.44
C TYR A 422 -11.92 16.28 2.12
N THR A 423 -12.93 16.00 2.93
CA THR A 423 -13.77 14.79 2.81
C THR A 423 -15.25 15.17 2.75
N GLU A 424 -15.98 14.51 1.86
CA GLU A 424 -17.44 14.58 1.76
C GLU A 424 -18.05 13.20 1.95
N TRP A 425 -19.07 13.11 2.83
CA TRP A 425 -19.89 11.91 3.03
C TRP A 425 -21.25 12.14 2.36
N ALA A 426 -21.69 11.21 1.44
CA ALA A 426 -22.88 11.37 0.62
C ALA A 426 -22.96 12.74 -0.05
N GLU A 427 -21.90 13.17 -0.73
CA GLU A 427 -21.79 14.50 -1.37
C GLU A 427 -21.99 15.66 -0.36
N GLY A 428 -21.56 15.46 0.86
CA GLY A 428 -21.66 16.43 1.96
C GLY A 428 -22.96 16.39 2.75
N LYS A 429 -23.95 15.56 2.38
CA LYS A 429 -25.24 15.43 3.07
C LYS A 429 -25.13 14.69 4.41
N ALA A 430 -24.13 13.79 4.55
CA ALA A 430 -23.88 13.03 5.76
C ALA A 430 -22.67 13.55 6.56
N GLY A 431 -22.13 14.72 6.17
CA GLY A 431 -21.05 15.40 6.85
C GLY A 431 -19.91 15.79 5.90
N LYS A 432 -19.08 16.70 6.39
CA LYS A 432 -17.88 17.20 5.71
C LYS A 432 -16.76 17.32 6.72
N GLU A 433 -15.55 17.17 6.22
CA GLU A 433 -14.34 17.35 7.02
C GLU A 433 -13.33 18.19 6.23
N LEU A 434 -12.61 19.05 6.95
CA LEU A 434 -11.49 19.82 6.40
C LEU A 434 -10.39 19.90 7.45
N TYR A 435 -9.21 19.42 7.11
CA TYR A 435 -8.03 19.45 7.97
C TYR A 435 -6.87 20.17 7.30
N ASP A 436 -6.16 21.02 8.10
CA ASP A 436 -4.97 21.75 7.66
C ASP A 436 -3.72 21.07 8.18
N HIS A 437 -3.11 20.21 7.39
CA HIS A 437 -1.91 19.47 7.78
C HIS A 437 -0.66 20.31 8.04
N ALA A 438 -0.71 21.63 7.80
CA ALA A 438 0.40 22.52 8.19
C ALA A 438 0.37 22.81 9.70
N SER A 439 -0.81 22.78 10.33
CA SER A 439 -1.01 23.05 11.75
C SER A 439 -1.57 21.84 12.53
N ASP A 440 -2.26 20.93 11.84
CA ASP A 440 -2.95 19.76 12.40
C ASP A 440 -2.69 18.51 11.54
N PRO A 441 -1.48 17.94 11.59
CA PRO A 441 -1.12 16.75 10.82
C PRO A 441 -1.85 15.48 11.27
N ASN A 442 -2.43 15.48 12.47
CA ASN A 442 -3.16 14.35 13.06
C ASN A 442 -4.68 14.44 12.87
N GLU A 443 -5.17 15.46 12.16
CA GLU A 443 -6.60 15.61 11.83
C GLU A 443 -7.53 15.68 13.05
N PHE A 444 -7.09 16.35 14.16
CA PHE A 444 -7.85 16.48 15.40
C PHE A 444 -8.92 17.58 15.36
N HIS A 445 -8.81 18.57 14.45
CA HIS A 445 -9.72 19.70 14.38
C HIS A 445 -10.39 19.81 13.01
N ASN A 446 -11.66 19.43 12.95
CA ASN A 446 -12.46 19.52 11.74
C ASN A 446 -12.93 20.96 11.47
N LEU A 447 -12.17 21.71 10.67
CA LEU A 447 -12.49 23.08 10.26
C LEU A 447 -13.81 23.21 9.49
N ALA A 448 -14.40 22.10 9.03
CA ALA A 448 -15.69 22.12 8.32
C ALA A 448 -16.88 22.25 9.25
N LYS A 449 -16.73 22.05 10.58
CA LYS A 449 -17.82 22.18 11.55
C LYS A 449 -18.25 23.63 11.72
N ASP A 450 -17.29 24.53 11.97
CA ASP A 450 -17.50 26.01 12.09
C ASP A 450 -16.53 26.76 11.17
N PRO A 451 -16.74 26.68 9.84
CA PRO A 451 -15.76 27.18 8.89
C PRO A 451 -15.71 28.70 8.86
N ASP A 452 -14.53 29.28 9.02
CA ASP A 452 -14.25 30.67 8.74
C ASP A 452 -14.31 30.96 7.22
N GLN A 453 -14.02 32.21 6.81
CA GLN A 453 -14.07 32.61 5.40
C GLN A 453 -13.01 31.87 4.55
N GLN A 454 -11.84 31.62 5.11
CA GLN A 454 -10.75 30.89 4.43
C GLN A 454 -11.12 29.42 4.25
N SER A 455 -11.60 28.76 5.29
CA SER A 455 -12.06 27.36 5.28
C SER A 455 -13.20 27.17 4.27
N LYS A 456 -14.20 28.06 4.25
CA LYS A 456 -15.29 28.04 3.24
C LYS A 456 -14.77 28.12 1.81
N LYS A 457 -13.76 28.98 1.55
CA LYS A 457 -13.12 29.09 0.24
C LYS A 457 -12.37 27.80 -0.15
N GLN A 458 -11.61 27.22 0.80
CA GLN A 458 -10.87 25.98 0.57
C GLN A 458 -11.81 24.80 0.33
N MET A 459 -12.86 24.63 1.13
CA MET A 459 -13.86 23.59 0.94
C MET A 459 -14.49 23.66 -0.46
N LYS A 460 -14.86 24.85 -0.93
CA LYS A 460 -15.43 25.05 -2.27
C LYS A 460 -14.45 24.62 -3.38
N LEU A 461 -13.17 25.02 -3.27
CA LEU A 461 -12.13 24.67 -4.23
C LEU A 461 -11.88 23.15 -4.25
N LEU A 462 -11.71 22.54 -3.06
CA LEU A 462 -11.40 21.13 -2.95
C LEU A 462 -12.59 20.25 -3.35
N ALA A 463 -13.83 20.63 -3.05
CA ALA A 463 -15.03 19.97 -3.52
C ALA A 463 -15.11 19.96 -5.06
N GLN A 464 -14.76 21.07 -5.72
CA GLN A 464 -14.72 21.13 -7.18
C GLN A 464 -13.65 20.18 -7.75
N LYS A 465 -12.43 20.18 -7.18
CA LYS A 465 -11.34 19.29 -7.58
C LYS A 465 -11.70 17.83 -7.39
N LEU A 466 -12.29 17.49 -6.23
CA LEU A 466 -12.73 16.14 -5.90
C LEU A 466 -13.69 15.59 -6.96
N ARG A 467 -14.73 16.35 -7.33
CA ARG A 467 -15.72 15.94 -8.34
C ARG A 467 -15.12 15.76 -9.72
N THR A 468 -14.19 16.63 -10.11
CA THR A 468 -13.52 16.55 -11.42
C THR A 468 -12.65 15.30 -11.53
N LYS A 469 -11.89 14.98 -10.48
CA LYS A 469 -10.97 13.83 -10.45
C LYS A 469 -11.69 12.50 -10.23
N ALA A 470 -12.67 12.45 -9.33
CA ALA A 470 -13.45 11.24 -9.08
C ALA A 470 -14.23 10.79 -10.33
N SER A 471 -14.71 11.73 -11.14
CA SER A 471 -15.42 11.42 -12.40
C SER A 471 -14.52 10.90 -13.54
N GLY A 472 -13.21 10.84 -13.37
CA GLY A 472 -12.24 10.44 -14.42
C GLY A 472 -12.17 11.39 -15.62
N LYS A 473 -12.86 12.53 -15.58
CA LYS A 473 -12.83 13.55 -16.66
C LYS A 473 -11.59 14.43 -16.52
N LYS A 474 -10.80 14.53 -17.57
CA LYS A 474 -9.71 15.53 -17.64
C LYS A 474 -10.30 16.93 -17.48
N PRO A 475 -9.64 17.87 -16.74
CA PRO A 475 -10.06 19.27 -16.72
C PRO A 475 -10.01 19.83 -18.13
N THR A 476 -11.12 20.41 -18.60
CA THR A 476 -11.25 21.01 -19.93
C THR A 476 -10.66 22.40 -20.05
N THR A 477 -10.04 22.92 -18.98
CA THR A 477 -9.41 24.27 -19.01
C THR A 477 -8.21 24.29 -18.07
N PRO A 478 -7.05 24.84 -18.47
CA PRO A 478 -5.95 25.10 -17.56
C PRO A 478 -6.37 26.17 -16.57
N VAL A 479 -6.39 25.85 -15.29
CA VAL A 479 -6.54 26.85 -14.22
C VAL A 479 -5.20 27.58 -14.14
N ASN A 480 -5.14 28.80 -14.65
CA ASN A 480 -3.99 29.69 -14.44
C ASN A 480 -3.79 29.90 -12.94
N PRO A 481 -2.57 29.71 -12.41
CA PRO A 481 -2.28 30.04 -11.02
C PRO A 481 -2.52 31.55 -10.79
N PRO A 482 -3.05 31.94 -9.62
CA PRO A 482 -3.16 33.35 -9.28
C PRO A 482 -1.75 33.95 -9.28
N ARG A 483 -1.59 35.09 -9.98
CA ARG A 483 -0.38 35.92 -9.88
C ARG A 483 -0.23 36.34 -8.42
N LEU A 484 0.96 36.14 -7.87
CA LEU A 484 1.38 36.64 -6.56
C LEU A 484 1.27 38.16 -6.44
#